data_8de7a75d74e2c1dea50648d8d64ba501
#
_entry.id   8de7a75d74e2c1dea50648d8d64ba501
#
_cell.length_a   1.000
_cell.length_b   1.000
_cell.length_c   1.000
_cell.angle_alpha   90.00
_cell.angle_beta   90.00
_cell.angle_gamma   90.00
#
_symmetry.space_group_name_H-M   'P 1'
#
loop_
_entity.id
_entity.type
_entity.pdbx_description
1 polymer ?
#
loop_
_entity_poly.entity_id
_entity_poly.type
_entity_poly.pdbx_seq_one_letter_code
_entity_poly.pdbx_strand_id
1 'polypeptide(L)'
;MKKYGIDISAHNGNIDFNKLKEQVDFIILRATWGTNTDSRFEEYYRECKAHGIPVGAYCYSYSLEAQTGIEEANYMLNLIRGKQFEYPIYIDMEDADNYKRNRGMPSNTTLTAICNNFCDVIEKNGYYAGVYASQSWFNNQIKGITKYDKWIANWGTNDGTEQKDLSKLCELYQYTSEKYIIGKRFDGNVAYVDYPSIIKSKGLNGYGNQPQPVPILTPTKTLKVGDKVRICTAANYNYYVADDVQKIYGMYQVREDLNAGGENRFSWKDNGIPEKFVDIVNANGKKVWNSDFIHVKKGSKFVFNRSFTISKTATDSGTKYYQLDAGLGDDYKFWVVGTYLYKI
;
A
#
# COMPACT_ATOMS: atom_id res chain seq x y z
N MET A 1 26.56 17.09 -3.33
CA MET A 1 26.89 17.60 -1.96
C MET A 1 26.19 16.68 -0.97
N LYS A 2 26.92 16.15 0.04
CA LYS A 2 26.29 15.29 1.07
C LYS A 2 25.24 16.09 1.85
N LYS A 3 24.11 15.44 2.17
CA LYS A 3 23.05 15.95 3.05
C LYS A 3 22.90 15.02 4.23
N TYR A 4 22.81 15.56 5.43
CA TYR A 4 22.73 14.78 6.66
C TYR A 4 21.33 14.87 7.27
N GLY A 5 20.77 13.72 7.62
CA GLY A 5 19.42 13.61 8.18
C GLY A 5 19.32 12.52 9.22
N ILE A 6 18.08 12.25 9.60
CA ILE A 6 17.73 11.17 10.53
C ILE A 6 16.53 10.41 9.99
N ASP A 7 16.32 9.21 10.50
CA ASP A 7 15.03 8.56 10.37
C ASP A 7 14.36 8.40 11.74
N ILE A 8 13.05 8.46 11.77
CA ILE A 8 12.25 8.46 12.99
C ILE A 8 10.95 7.70 12.86
N SER A 9 10.49 7.21 14.00
CA SER A 9 9.22 6.52 14.17
C SER A 9 8.57 6.89 15.51
N ALA A 10 7.40 6.34 15.81
CA ALA A 10 6.74 6.51 17.09
C ALA A 10 7.63 6.18 18.31
N HIS A 11 8.69 5.36 18.12
CA HIS A 11 9.63 5.03 19.19
C HIS A 11 10.45 6.23 19.68
N ASN A 12 10.62 7.26 18.85
CA ASN A 12 11.37 8.48 19.24
C ASN A 12 10.58 9.41 20.16
N GLY A 13 9.26 9.19 20.34
CA GLY A 13 8.43 9.94 21.27
C GLY A 13 8.32 11.43 20.90
N ASN A 14 8.22 12.31 21.90
CA ASN A 14 8.10 13.74 21.63
C ASN A 14 9.42 14.34 21.12
N ILE A 15 9.36 15.11 20.04
CA ILE A 15 10.51 15.75 19.37
C ILE A 15 10.28 17.25 19.31
N ASP A 16 11.31 18.03 19.63
CA ASP A 16 11.31 19.49 19.48
C ASP A 16 11.75 19.84 18.04
N PHE A 17 10.81 19.97 17.12
CA PHE A 17 11.09 20.27 15.72
C PHE A 17 11.66 21.69 15.51
N ASN A 18 11.41 22.63 16.42
CA ASN A 18 12.04 23.96 16.37
C ASN A 18 13.56 23.87 16.50
N LYS A 19 14.05 23.00 17.38
CA LYS A 19 15.49 22.76 17.54
C LYS A 19 16.02 21.82 16.46
N LEU A 20 15.23 20.82 16.04
CA LEU A 20 15.68 19.80 15.12
C LEU A 20 15.95 20.34 13.71
N LYS A 21 15.17 21.30 13.22
CA LYS A 21 15.32 21.89 11.89
C LYS A 21 16.70 22.51 11.61
N GLU A 22 17.40 22.95 12.66
CA GLU A 22 18.76 23.52 12.55
C GLU A 22 19.87 22.46 12.55
N GLN A 23 19.49 21.18 12.77
CA GLN A 23 20.42 20.07 12.99
C GLN A 23 20.40 19.03 11.87
N VAL A 24 19.40 19.08 11.01
CA VAL A 24 19.20 18.07 9.95
C VAL A 24 18.81 18.72 8.62
N ASP A 25 19.29 18.14 7.51
CA ASP A 25 18.88 18.55 6.17
C ASP A 25 17.56 17.85 5.73
N PHE A 26 17.24 16.70 6.32
CA PHE A 26 16.04 15.89 5.98
C PHE A 26 15.67 14.91 7.08
N ILE A 27 14.44 14.37 6.98
CA ILE A 27 13.95 13.30 7.86
C ILE A 27 13.24 12.24 7.04
N ILE A 28 13.49 10.94 7.32
CA ILE A 28 12.73 9.83 6.77
C ILE A 28 11.79 9.31 7.87
N LEU A 29 10.48 9.28 7.60
CA LEU A 29 9.45 8.97 8.58
C LEU A 29 8.98 7.52 8.42
N ARG A 30 8.93 6.73 9.51
CA ARG A 30 8.14 5.51 9.45
C ARG A 30 6.67 5.87 9.27
N ALA A 31 6.13 5.56 8.11
CA ALA A 31 4.72 5.78 7.84
C ALA A 31 3.89 4.55 8.23
N THR A 32 4.40 3.35 7.91
CA THR A 32 3.69 2.11 8.17
C THR A 32 4.63 1.01 8.68
N TRP A 33 4.05 0.00 9.31
CA TRP A 33 4.68 -1.29 9.59
C TRP A 33 3.68 -2.39 9.20
N GLY A 34 4.06 -3.22 8.21
CA GLY A 34 3.08 -4.05 7.53
C GLY A 34 1.92 -3.19 7.00
N THR A 35 0.70 -3.59 7.29
CA THR A 35 -0.54 -2.85 6.99
C THR A 35 -1.08 -2.08 8.20
N ASN A 36 -0.20 -1.53 9.03
CA ASN A 36 -0.56 -0.67 10.17
C ASN A 36 0.11 0.70 10.02
N THR A 37 -0.57 1.74 10.46
CA THR A 37 -0.03 3.11 10.47
C THR A 37 0.84 3.34 11.70
N ASP A 38 2.01 3.97 11.54
CA ASP A 38 2.78 4.48 12.67
C ASP A 38 1.98 5.58 13.38
N SER A 39 1.81 5.45 14.68
CA SER A 39 0.91 6.31 15.47
C SER A 39 1.32 7.79 15.49
N ARG A 40 2.56 8.12 15.13
CA ARG A 40 3.06 9.49 15.06
C ARG A 40 3.35 10.00 13.66
N PHE A 41 3.10 9.21 12.63
CA PHE A 41 3.41 9.60 11.25
C PHE A 41 2.75 10.93 10.85
N GLU A 42 1.45 11.09 11.11
CA GLU A 42 0.72 12.31 10.72
C GLU A 42 1.20 13.55 11.50
N GLU A 43 1.52 13.37 12.77
CA GLU A 43 2.08 14.42 13.61
C GLU A 43 3.45 14.86 13.07
N TYR A 44 4.35 13.89 12.88
CA TYR A 44 5.71 14.17 12.43
C TYR A 44 5.75 14.74 11.00
N TYR A 45 4.92 14.21 10.10
CA TYR A 45 4.80 14.78 8.76
C TYR A 45 4.37 16.25 8.81
N ARG A 46 3.33 16.57 9.57
CA ARG A 46 2.83 17.94 9.73
C ARG A 46 3.91 18.85 10.31
N GLU A 47 4.60 18.41 11.37
CA GLU A 47 5.67 19.19 12.00
C GLU A 47 6.85 19.41 11.04
N CYS A 48 7.31 18.40 10.32
CA CYS A 48 8.37 18.57 9.31
C CYS A 48 7.97 19.61 8.25
N LYS A 49 6.75 19.51 7.71
CA LYS A 49 6.27 20.48 6.70
C LYS A 49 6.14 21.90 7.27
N ALA A 50 5.65 22.05 8.50
CA ALA A 50 5.53 23.35 9.17
C ALA A 50 6.91 24.02 9.43
N HIS A 51 7.95 23.22 9.63
CA HIS A 51 9.32 23.70 9.88
C HIS A 51 10.19 23.70 8.61
N GLY A 52 9.63 23.35 7.44
CA GLY A 52 10.35 23.34 6.17
C GLY A 52 11.42 22.25 6.06
N ILE A 53 11.33 21.20 6.86
CA ILE A 53 12.25 20.06 6.80
C ILE A 53 11.83 19.11 5.68
N PRO A 54 12.70 18.83 4.69
CA PRO A 54 12.45 17.86 3.63
C PRO A 54 12.19 16.45 4.20
N VAL A 55 11.19 15.75 3.66
CA VAL A 55 10.76 14.45 4.19
C VAL A 55 10.76 13.35 3.14
N GLY A 56 11.08 12.13 3.57
CA GLY A 56 10.76 10.86 2.93
C GLY A 56 9.92 10.00 3.87
N ALA A 57 9.58 8.79 3.43
CA ALA A 57 8.84 7.87 4.28
C ALA A 57 9.25 6.41 4.06
N TYR A 58 9.02 5.55 5.05
CA TYR A 58 9.26 4.13 4.91
C TYR A 58 8.15 3.25 5.52
N CYS A 59 8.06 2.04 4.98
CA CYS A 59 7.25 0.94 5.49
C CYS A 59 8.17 -0.15 6.05
N TYR A 60 8.13 -0.41 7.37
CA TYR A 60 8.77 -1.59 7.95
C TYR A 60 8.00 -2.83 7.51
N SER A 61 8.61 -3.69 6.71
CA SER A 61 7.91 -4.80 6.07
C SER A 61 7.77 -6.03 6.97
N TYR A 62 6.54 -6.51 7.12
CA TYR A 62 6.21 -7.82 7.70
C TYR A 62 5.83 -8.86 6.65
N SER A 63 6.06 -8.57 5.38
CA SER A 63 5.71 -9.48 4.29
C SER A 63 6.54 -10.76 4.32
N LEU A 64 5.85 -11.90 4.14
CA LEU A 64 6.44 -13.24 4.00
C LEU A 64 6.30 -13.79 2.58
N GLU A 65 5.47 -13.19 1.75
CA GLU A 65 5.17 -13.59 0.39
C GLU A 65 5.22 -12.38 -0.54
N ALA A 66 5.55 -12.62 -1.81
CA ALA A 66 5.65 -11.55 -2.82
C ALA A 66 4.35 -10.73 -2.96
N GLN A 67 3.20 -11.36 -2.76
CA GLN A 67 1.89 -10.71 -2.83
C GLN A 67 1.67 -9.72 -1.67
N THR A 68 2.08 -10.07 -0.46
CA THR A 68 1.89 -9.21 0.71
C THR A 68 2.72 -7.92 0.64
N GLY A 69 3.83 -7.91 -0.12
CA GLY A 69 4.56 -6.68 -0.45
C GLY A 69 3.74 -5.67 -1.27
N ILE A 70 2.87 -6.16 -2.17
CA ILE A 70 1.90 -5.31 -2.89
C ILE A 70 0.86 -4.73 -1.93
N GLU A 71 0.43 -5.50 -0.96
CA GLU A 71 -0.56 -5.07 0.05
C GLU A 71 0.01 -3.96 0.94
N GLU A 72 1.25 -4.13 1.41
CA GLU A 72 1.96 -3.11 2.17
C GLU A 72 2.14 -1.82 1.34
N ALA A 73 2.52 -1.92 0.06
CA ALA A 73 2.66 -0.76 -0.82
C ALA A 73 1.34 -0.02 -1.02
N ASN A 74 0.24 -0.74 -1.25
CA ASN A 74 -1.07 -0.13 -1.40
C ASN A 74 -1.54 0.54 -0.10
N TYR A 75 -1.28 -0.08 1.06
CA TYR A 75 -1.58 0.51 2.35
C TYR A 75 -0.79 1.81 2.56
N MET A 76 0.52 1.79 2.24
CA MET A 76 1.39 2.97 2.27
C MET A 76 0.85 4.09 1.38
N LEU A 77 0.50 3.78 0.11
CA LEU A 77 -0.03 4.75 -0.84
C LEU A 77 -1.29 5.45 -0.34
N ASN A 78 -2.18 4.74 0.35
CA ASN A 78 -3.39 5.36 0.90
C ASN A 78 -3.08 6.39 1.98
N LEU A 79 -2.10 6.10 2.82
CA LEU A 79 -1.69 6.98 3.89
C LEU A 79 -0.97 8.22 3.37
N ILE A 80 -0.10 8.06 2.35
CA ILE A 80 0.73 9.16 1.81
C ILE A 80 0.04 9.98 0.72
N ARG A 81 -1.14 9.57 0.27
CA ARG A 81 -1.87 10.27 -0.78
C ARG A 81 -2.18 11.71 -0.43
N GLY A 82 -1.95 12.61 -1.42
CA GLY A 82 -2.14 14.05 -1.23
C GLY A 82 -1.03 14.72 -0.42
N LYS A 83 -0.03 13.97 0.01
CA LYS A 83 1.16 14.49 0.70
C LYS A 83 2.33 14.64 -0.29
N GLN A 84 3.25 15.55 0.02
CA GLN A 84 4.45 15.80 -0.76
C GLN A 84 5.69 15.35 0.01
N PHE A 85 6.57 14.61 -0.69
CA PHE A 85 7.81 14.11 -0.12
C PHE A 85 9.00 14.51 -0.98
N GLU A 86 10.01 15.10 -0.39
CA GLU A 86 11.25 15.49 -1.08
C GLU A 86 12.27 14.36 -1.17
N TYR A 87 12.05 13.28 -0.42
CA TYR A 87 12.85 12.06 -0.39
C TYR A 87 12.00 10.86 -0.80
N PRO A 88 12.63 9.73 -1.18
CA PRO A 88 11.91 8.54 -1.64
C PRO A 88 10.97 7.93 -0.61
N ILE A 89 10.12 7.02 -1.13
CA ILE A 89 9.29 6.11 -0.34
C ILE A 89 9.98 4.76 -0.32
N TYR A 90 10.38 4.29 0.86
CA TYR A 90 11.17 3.07 1.02
C TYR A 90 10.34 1.90 1.55
N ILE A 91 10.65 0.70 1.06
CA ILE A 91 10.40 -0.52 1.82
C ILE A 91 11.62 -0.80 2.69
N ASP A 92 11.38 -1.05 3.96
CA ASP A 92 12.39 -1.46 4.94
C ASP A 92 12.34 -2.98 5.09
N MET A 93 13.35 -3.64 4.52
CA MET A 93 13.46 -5.09 4.46
C MET A 93 14.53 -5.60 5.41
N GLU A 94 14.10 -5.94 6.60
CA GLU A 94 14.92 -6.48 7.67
C GLU A 94 14.16 -7.49 8.54
N ASP A 95 14.77 -7.99 9.60
CA ASP A 95 14.16 -8.91 10.57
C ASP A 95 14.70 -8.66 11.99
N ALA A 96 14.75 -7.38 12.40
CA ALA A 96 15.31 -6.98 13.71
C ALA A 96 14.54 -7.58 14.89
N ASP A 97 13.24 -7.80 14.74
CA ASP A 97 12.36 -8.40 15.74
C ASP A 97 12.18 -9.93 15.59
N ASN A 98 12.92 -10.56 14.67
CA ASN A 98 12.82 -11.98 14.32
C ASN A 98 11.44 -12.44 13.84
N TYR A 99 10.60 -11.53 13.37
CA TYR A 99 9.26 -11.87 12.87
C TYR A 99 9.29 -12.86 11.72
N LYS A 100 10.13 -12.59 10.70
CA LYS A 100 10.28 -13.45 9.51
C LYS A 100 10.92 -14.78 9.88
N ARG A 101 11.98 -14.74 10.70
CA ARG A 101 12.68 -15.94 11.17
C ARG A 101 11.74 -16.89 11.93
N ASN A 102 10.93 -16.37 12.84
CA ASN A 102 10.01 -17.16 13.67
C ASN A 102 8.82 -17.75 12.86
N ARG A 103 8.63 -17.31 11.59
CA ARG A 103 7.58 -17.78 10.68
C ARG A 103 8.12 -18.53 9.45
N GLY A 104 9.35 -19.00 9.51
CA GLY A 104 10.00 -19.70 8.41
C GLY A 104 10.54 -18.71 7.38
N MET A 105 11.63 -18.05 7.72
CA MET A 105 12.31 -17.04 6.89
C MET A 105 12.08 -17.25 5.38
N PRO A 106 11.49 -16.31 4.67
CA PRO A 106 11.26 -16.44 3.23
C PRO A 106 12.58 -16.64 2.46
N SER A 107 12.49 -17.30 1.31
CA SER A 107 13.67 -17.47 0.46
C SER A 107 14.21 -16.12 -0.04
N ASN A 108 15.47 -16.05 -0.40
CA ASN A 108 16.10 -14.85 -0.96
C ASN A 108 15.36 -14.34 -2.21
N THR A 109 14.85 -15.26 -3.04
CA THR A 109 14.03 -14.94 -4.20
C THR A 109 12.72 -14.29 -3.78
N THR A 110 12.07 -14.82 -2.75
CA THR A 110 10.83 -14.26 -2.21
C THR A 110 11.06 -12.88 -1.60
N LEU A 111 12.09 -12.70 -0.78
CA LEU A 111 12.45 -11.40 -0.19
C LEU A 111 12.72 -10.33 -1.26
N THR A 112 13.47 -10.70 -2.29
CA THR A 112 13.73 -9.82 -3.44
C THR A 112 12.43 -9.48 -4.19
N ALA A 113 11.54 -10.46 -4.39
CA ALA A 113 10.25 -10.23 -5.05
C ALA A 113 9.32 -9.32 -4.22
N ILE A 114 9.31 -9.44 -2.89
CA ILE A 114 8.58 -8.53 -1.99
C ILE A 114 9.03 -7.08 -2.23
N CYS A 115 10.36 -6.83 -2.19
CA CYS A 115 10.91 -5.49 -2.40
C CYS A 115 10.56 -4.94 -3.78
N ASN A 116 10.77 -5.73 -4.84
CA ASN A 116 10.46 -5.31 -6.20
C ASN A 116 8.98 -5.01 -6.41
N ASN A 117 8.10 -5.86 -5.89
CA ASN A 117 6.65 -5.67 -5.99
C ASN A 117 6.18 -4.41 -5.25
N PHE A 118 6.70 -4.17 -4.05
CA PHE A 118 6.42 -2.94 -3.31
C PHE A 118 6.84 -1.71 -4.13
N CYS A 119 8.10 -1.66 -4.56
CA CYS A 119 8.64 -0.52 -5.29
C CYS A 119 7.95 -0.33 -6.64
N ASP A 120 7.61 -1.40 -7.38
CA ASP A 120 6.86 -1.32 -8.64
C ASP A 120 5.47 -0.67 -8.43
N VAL A 121 4.79 -0.98 -7.33
CA VAL A 121 3.49 -0.36 -6.99
C VAL A 121 3.68 1.12 -6.65
N ILE A 122 4.68 1.46 -5.86
CA ILE A 122 5.00 2.84 -5.47
C ILE A 122 5.32 3.69 -6.71
N GLU A 123 6.21 3.20 -7.63
CA GLU A 123 6.57 3.91 -8.85
C GLU A 123 5.40 4.08 -9.82
N LYS A 124 4.58 3.04 -10.02
CA LYS A 124 3.38 3.10 -10.87
C LYS A 124 2.38 4.17 -10.42
N ASN A 125 2.43 4.55 -9.15
CA ASN A 125 1.58 5.60 -8.58
C ASN A 125 2.29 6.97 -8.49
N GLY A 126 3.42 7.13 -9.21
CA GLY A 126 4.10 8.42 -9.34
C GLY A 126 4.96 8.81 -8.15
N TYR A 127 5.37 7.86 -7.34
CA TYR A 127 6.33 8.11 -6.26
C TYR A 127 7.70 7.54 -6.59
N TYR A 128 8.74 8.15 -6.07
CA TYR A 128 10.11 7.66 -6.16
C TYR A 128 10.32 6.57 -5.11
N ALA A 129 10.65 5.36 -5.55
CA ALA A 129 10.78 4.20 -4.67
C ALA A 129 12.23 3.84 -4.37
N GLY A 130 12.48 3.25 -3.21
CA GLY A 130 13.77 2.70 -2.82
C GLY A 130 13.62 1.55 -1.83
N VAL A 131 14.72 0.88 -1.55
CA VAL A 131 14.79 -0.25 -0.62
C VAL A 131 15.81 0.03 0.47
N TYR A 132 15.37 -0.07 1.74
CA TYR A 132 16.27 -0.08 2.89
C TYR A 132 16.54 -1.51 3.33
N ALA A 133 17.79 -1.77 3.66
CA ALA A 133 18.24 -2.95 4.37
C ALA A 133 19.67 -2.73 4.89
N SER A 134 20.14 -3.63 5.77
CA SER A 134 21.56 -3.66 6.12
C SER A 134 22.42 -4.06 4.91
N GLN A 135 23.66 -3.62 4.87
CA GLN A 135 24.62 -4.03 3.83
C GLN A 135 24.75 -5.57 3.74
N SER A 136 24.65 -6.25 4.87
CA SER A 136 24.66 -7.71 4.91
C SER A 136 23.46 -8.31 4.17
N TRP A 137 22.26 -7.73 4.32
CA TRP A 137 21.06 -8.19 3.63
C TRP A 137 21.16 -7.96 2.11
N PHE A 138 21.62 -6.81 1.67
CA PHE A 138 21.88 -6.57 0.25
C PHE A 138 22.88 -7.56 -0.35
N ASN A 139 23.92 -7.94 0.41
CA ASN A 139 24.93 -8.86 -0.04
C ASN A 139 24.47 -10.33 -0.04
N ASN A 140 23.51 -10.70 0.79
CA ASN A 140 23.16 -12.10 1.02
C ASN A 140 21.69 -12.44 0.70
N GLN A 141 20.73 -11.66 1.19
CA GLN A 141 19.30 -11.99 1.12
C GLN A 141 18.60 -11.38 -0.10
N ILE A 142 18.91 -10.13 -0.46
CA ILE A 142 18.22 -9.39 -1.52
C ILE A 142 19.14 -8.91 -2.63
N LYS A 143 20.07 -9.75 -3.06
CA LYS A 143 21.08 -9.44 -4.11
C LYS A 143 20.47 -8.97 -5.44
N GLY A 144 19.22 -9.34 -5.74
CA GLY A 144 18.56 -9.01 -7.00
C GLY A 144 18.01 -7.59 -7.10
N ILE A 145 18.18 -6.74 -6.07
CA ILE A 145 17.76 -5.35 -6.11
C ILE A 145 18.79 -4.53 -6.91
N THR A 146 18.47 -4.26 -8.18
CA THR A 146 19.34 -3.52 -9.12
C THR A 146 18.65 -2.32 -9.76
N LYS A 147 17.31 -2.25 -9.67
CA LYS A 147 16.48 -1.23 -10.32
C LYS A 147 16.22 -0.03 -9.42
N TYR A 148 16.14 -0.25 -8.11
CA TYR A 148 15.72 0.75 -7.14
C TYR A 148 16.90 1.28 -6.34
N ASP A 149 16.81 2.55 -5.92
CA ASP A 149 17.78 3.18 -5.04
C ASP A 149 17.89 2.40 -3.73
N LYS A 150 19.10 2.35 -3.21
CA LYS A 150 19.42 1.65 -1.98
C LYS A 150 19.63 2.62 -0.84
N TRP A 151 18.96 2.36 0.25
CA TRP A 151 19.26 2.95 1.54
C TRP A 151 19.93 1.86 2.39
N ILE A 152 21.24 1.95 2.53
CA ILE A 152 22.04 0.90 3.19
C ILE A 152 22.33 1.28 4.65
N ALA A 153 22.06 0.35 5.58
CA ALA A 153 22.54 0.47 6.95
C ALA A 153 23.89 -0.28 7.13
N ASN A 154 24.88 0.43 7.66
CA ASN A 154 26.16 -0.14 8.11
C ASN A 154 26.80 0.77 9.17
N TRP A 155 26.60 0.48 10.41
CA TRP A 155 26.92 1.37 11.51
C TRP A 155 28.40 1.34 11.98
N GLY A 156 29.21 0.40 11.47
CA GLY A 156 30.61 0.27 11.88
C GLY A 156 30.74 0.07 13.38
N THR A 157 31.42 0.99 14.09
CA THR A 157 31.52 1.00 15.57
C THR A 157 30.30 1.60 16.24
N ASN A 158 29.40 2.19 15.46
CA ASN A 158 28.15 2.80 15.94
C ASN A 158 28.37 3.89 17.00
N ASP A 159 29.31 4.79 16.76
CA ASP A 159 29.71 5.87 17.69
C ASP A 159 29.06 7.24 17.38
N GLY A 160 28.06 7.26 16.51
CA GLY A 160 27.35 8.47 16.12
C GLY A 160 27.99 9.23 14.94
N THR A 161 29.11 8.70 14.37
CA THR A 161 29.83 9.33 13.25
C THR A 161 29.80 8.50 11.98
N GLU A 162 29.86 9.18 10.80
CA GLU A 162 30.02 8.52 9.50
C GLU A 162 31.45 8.00 9.36
N GLN A 163 31.64 6.67 9.45
CA GLN A 163 32.95 6.05 9.39
C GLN A 163 33.37 5.56 8.01
N LYS A 164 32.44 5.50 7.06
CA LYS A 164 32.65 4.98 5.71
C LYS A 164 31.98 5.86 4.68
N ASP A 165 32.53 5.92 3.49
CA ASP A 165 31.86 6.48 2.34
C ASP A 165 31.26 5.34 1.49
N LEU A 166 29.93 5.20 1.48
CA LEU A 166 29.21 4.23 0.68
C LEU A 166 28.59 4.78 -0.60
N SER A 167 28.99 5.99 -1.05
CA SER A 167 28.42 6.68 -2.21
C SER A 167 28.51 5.88 -3.54
N LYS A 168 29.41 4.89 -3.62
CA LYS A 168 29.51 3.99 -4.76
C LYS A 168 28.57 2.76 -4.68
N LEU A 169 27.91 2.56 -3.54
CA LEU A 169 27.10 1.38 -3.26
C LEU A 169 25.61 1.72 -3.04
N CYS A 170 25.32 2.95 -2.64
CA CYS A 170 23.97 3.40 -2.33
C CYS A 170 23.81 4.92 -2.50
N GLU A 171 22.59 5.36 -2.61
CA GLU A 171 22.16 6.75 -2.70
C GLU A 171 21.90 7.36 -1.33
N LEU A 172 21.48 6.53 -0.36
CA LEU A 172 21.23 6.91 1.04
C LEU A 172 21.93 5.89 1.97
N TYR A 173 22.60 6.39 3.01
CA TYR A 173 23.35 5.56 3.94
C TYR A 173 22.97 5.89 5.39
N GLN A 174 22.47 4.89 6.14
CA GLN A 174 22.29 4.95 7.58
C GLN A 174 23.58 4.51 8.26
N TYR A 175 24.33 5.50 8.78
CA TYR A 175 25.70 5.26 9.27
C TYR A 175 25.75 4.98 10.77
N THR A 176 24.67 5.20 11.54
CA THR A 176 24.63 4.99 12.99
C THR A 176 23.20 4.96 13.50
N SER A 177 22.96 4.30 14.63
CA SER A 177 21.74 4.45 15.46
C SER A 177 21.99 5.37 16.69
N GLU A 178 23.14 6.00 16.79
CA GLU A 178 23.60 6.74 17.98
C GLU A 178 23.85 8.25 17.68
N LYS A 179 23.23 8.81 16.65
CA LYS A 179 23.32 10.25 16.36
C LYS A 179 22.70 11.05 17.47
N TYR A 180 23.53 11.73 18.27
CA TYR A 180 23.07 12.53 19.41
C TYR A 180 22.84 13.98 19.01
N ILE A 181 21.57 14.39 18.95
CA ILE A 181 21.15 15.78 18.68
C ILE A 181 19.92 16.09 19.54
N ILE A 182 19.72 17.38 19.86
CA ILE A 182 18.60 17.90 20.69
C ILE A 182 18.36 17.11 21.99
N GLY A 183 19.41 16.53 22.59
CA GLY A 183 19.31 15.78 23.83
C GLY A 183 18.81 14.33 23.67
N LYS A 184 18.74 13.81 22.45
CA LYS A 184 18.26 12.44 22.12
C LYS A 184 19.17 11.76 21.12
N ARG A 185 19.05 10.41 21.05
CA ARG A 185 19.69 9.59 20.02
C ARG A 185 18.70 9.30 18.88
N PHE A 186 19.22 9.29 17.67
CA PHE A 186 18.49 9.02 16.44
C PHE A 186 19.35 8.18 15.50
N ASP A 187 18.69 7.51 14.57
CA ASP A 187 19.35 6.89 13.43
C ASP A 187 19.84 8.00 12.48
N GLY A 188 21.16 8.05 12.28
CA GLY A 188 21.82 9.10 11.49
C GLY A 188 22.04 8.65 10.05
N ASN A 189 21.68 9.52 9.11
CA ASN A 189 21.71 9.23 7.69
C ASN A 189 22.51 10.27 6.90
N VAL A 190 23.10 9.85 5.76
CA VAL A 190 23.68 10.72 4.76
C VAL A 190 23.16 10.39 3.37
N ALA A 191 22.61 11.38 2.66
CA ALA A 191 22.23 11.28 1.26
C ALA A 191 23.36 11.74 0.36
N TYR A 192 23.68 10.96 -0.66
CA TYR A 192 24.72 11.25 -1.64
C TYR A 192 24.17 11.89 -2.91
N VAL A 193 22.84 11.87 -3.09
CA VAL A 193 22.13 12.43 -4.23
C VAL A 193 21.20 13.56 -3.81
N ASP A 194 20.91 14.48 -4.73
CA ASP A 194 19.96 15.57 -4.51
C ASP A 194 18.53 15.12 -4.82
N TYR A 195 17.94 14.36 -3.90
CA TYR A 195 16.57 13.87 -4.04
C TYR A 195 15.52 14.98 -4.27
N PRO A 196 15.56 16.10 -3.52
CA PRO A 196 14.59 17.18 -3.73
C PRO A 196 14.58 17.69 -5.18
N SER A 197 15.75 17.89 -5.79
CA SER A 197 15.85 18.33 -7.18
C SER A 197 15.36 17.28 -8.16
N ILE A 198 15.74 16.02 -7.98
CA ILE A 198 15.32 14.89 -8.84
C ILE A 198 13.81 14.70 -8.78
N ILE A 199 13.24 14.63 -7.58
CA ILE A 199 11.82 14.36 -7.36
C ILE A 199 10.96 15.50 -7.90
N LYS A 200 11.31 16.75 -7.60
CA LYS A 200 10.56 17.93 -8.06
C LYS A 200 10.64 18.09 -9.58
N SER A 201 11.83 17.96 -10.18
CA SER A 201 11.99 18.10 -11.64
C SER A 201 11.23 17.01 -12.44
N LYS A 202 11.08 15.81 -11.88
CA LYS A 202 10.32 14.71 -12.48
C LYS A 202 8.82 14.75 -12.13
N GLY A 203 8.38 15.68 -11.30
CA GLY A 203 7.00 15.78 -10.85
C GLY A 203 6.53 14.56 -10.03
N LEU A 204 7.42 13.92 -9.27
CA LEU A 204 7.11 12.75 -8.45
C LEU A 204 6.70 13.15 -7.03
N ASN A 205 6.28 12.18 -6.22
CA ASN A 205 5.99 12.35 -4.79
C ASN A 205 5.02 13.50 -4.47
N GLY A 206 4.03 13.73 -5.34
CA GLY A 206 3.05 14.80 -5.17
C GLY A 206 3.48 16.18 -5.70
N TYR A 207 4.63 16.31 -6.39
CA TYR A 207 5.12 17.58 -6.95
C TYR A 207 4.71 17.88 -8.39
N GLY A 208 4.26 16.91 -9.15
CA GLY A 208 3.79 17.11 -10.53
C GLY A 208 2.29 17.25 -10.62
N ASN A 209 1.82 17.58 -11.82
CA ASN A 209 0.49 17.18 -12.24
C ASN A 209 0.52 15.65 -12.34
N GLN A 210 0.44 14.96 -11.20
CA GLN A 210 0.24 13.52 -11.18
C GLN A 210 -0.90 13.24 -12.15
N PRO A 211 -0.83 12.18 -13.00
CA PRO A 211 -2.05 11.68 -13.60
C PRO A 211 -3.01 11.59 -12.43
N GLN A 212 -4.12 12.35 -12.51
CA GLN A 212 -5.10 12.40 -11.44
C GLN A 212 -5.21 10.98 -10.92
N PRO A 213 -4.85 10.68 -9.66
CA PRO A 213 -5.00 9.32 -9.14
C PRO A 213 -6.38 8.93 -9.61
N VAL A 214 -6.50 7.76 -10.24
CA VAL A 214 -7.86 7.23 -10.51
C VAL A 214 -8.60 7.51 -9.24
N PRO A 215 -9.62 8.39 -9.23
CA PRO A 215 -10.10 8.96 -7.99
C PRO A 215 -10.29 7.79 -7.06
N ILE A 216 -9.62 7.79 -5.90
CA ILE A 216 -10.14 6.97 -4.82
C ILE A 216 -11.49 7.62 -4.63
N LEU A 217 -12.44 6.93 -5.19
CA LEU A 217 -13.79 7.35 -5.09
C LEU A 217 -14.09 7.27 -3.62
N THR A 218 -13.86 8.41 -2.94
CA THR A 218 -14.20 8.55 -1.54
C THR A 218 -15.66 8.16 -1.44
N PRO A 219 -16.01 7.23 -0.58
CA PRO A 219 -17.39 6.81 -0.41
C PRO A 219 -18.24 8.06 -0.31
N THR A 220 -19.18 8.22 -1.21
CA THR A 220 -20.00 9.44 -1.26
C THR A 220 -20.76 9.49 0.06
N LYS A 221 -20.47 10.49 0.90
CA LYS A 221 -21.02 10.60 2.25
C LYS A 221 -22.55 10.62 2.32
N THR A 222 -23.22 10.89 1.18
CA THR A 222 -24.67 10.98 1.07
C THR A 222 -25.16 10.29 -0.21
N LEU A 223 -25.31 8.97 -0.15
CA LEU A 223 -25.96 8.19 -1.20
C LEU A 223 -27.46 8.08 -0.92
N LYS A 224 -28.28 8.10 -1.99
CA LYS A 224 -29.74 7.95 -1.92
C LYS A 224 -30.25 6.98 -2.99
N VAL A 225 -31.47 6.50 -2.80
CA VAL A 225 -32.18 5.69 -3.82
C VAL A 225 -32.20 6.44 -5.16
N GLY A 226 -31.93 5.73 -6.26
CA GLY A 226 -31.82 6.26 -7.59
C GLY A 226 -30.40 6.68 -8.01
N ASP A 227 -29.46 6.83 -7.09
CA ASP A 227 -28.07 7.12 -7.44
C ASP A 227 -27.43 5.95 -8.19
N LYS A 228 -26.70 6.26 -9.25
CA LYS A 228 -25.81 5.30 -9.93
C LYS A 228 -24.50 5.23 -9.20
N VAL A 229 -24.05 4.02 -8.91
CA VAL A 229 -22.86 3.75 -8.14
C VAL A 229 -22.01 2.65 -8.78
N ARG A 230 -20.72 2.66 -8.47
CA ARG A 230 -19.86 1.49 -8.63
C ARG A 230 -19.43 1.00 -7.27
N ILE A 231 -19.14 -0.29 -7.18
CA ILE A 231 -18.44 -0.84 -6.04
C ILE A 231 -16.97 -0.55 -6.26
N CYS A 232 -16.41 0.26 -5.36
CA CYS A 232 -14.97 0.45 -5.32
C CYS A 232 -14.33 -0.92 -5.04
N THR A 233 -13.31 -1.28 -5.78
CA THR A 233 -12.26 -2.08 -5.14
C THR A 233 -11.85 -1.26 -3.93
N ALA A 234 -11.94 -1.86 -2.73
CA ALA A 234 -11.59 -1.16 -1.51
C ALA A 234 -10.31 -0.37 -1.76
N ALA A 235 -10.21 0.82 -1.19
CA ALA A 235 -9.15 1.80 -1.48
C ALA A 235 -7.72 1.22 -1.52
N ASN A 236 -7.55 -0.03 -1.14
CA ASN A 236 -6.30 -0.74 -0.91
C ASN A 236 -6.11 -1.97 -1.79
N TYR A 237 -7.11 -2.38 -2.60
CA TYR A 237 -6.98 -3.62 -3.38
C TYR A 237 -7.36 -3.37 -4.83
N ASN A 238 -6.50 -3.81 -5.74
CA ASN A 238 -6.83 -3.86 -7.17
C ASN A 238 -7.90 -4.93 -7.47
N TYR A 239 -8.38 -5.66 -6.46
CA TYR A 239 -9.35 -6.75 -6.57
C TYR A 239 -9.96 -7.11 -5.21
N TYR A 240 -11.07 -7.84 -5.25
CA TYR A 240 -11.62 -8.59 -4.13
C TYR A 240 -11.28 -10.07 -4.25
N VAL A 241 -11.44 -10.82 -3.16
CA VAL A 241 -11.26 -12.27 -3.13
C VAL A 241 -12.61 -12.94 -2.91
N ALA A 242 -12.90 -13.96 -3.70
CA ALA A 242 -14.12 -14.75 -3.56
C ALA A 242 -13.99 -15.72 -2.38
N ASP A 243 -15.05 -15.78 -1.55
CA ASP A 243 -15.08 -16.64 -0.37
C ASP A 243 -15.43 -18.08 -0.76
N ASP A 244 -16.44 -18.25 -1.63
CA ASP A 244 -16.91 -19.54 -2.09
C ASP A 244 -17.67 -19.40 -3.42
N VAL A 245 -18.03 -20.53 -4.06
CA VAL A 245 -18.82 -20.58 -5.29
C VAL A 245 -19.94 -21.59 -5.13
N GLN A 246 -21.14 -21.20 -5.57
CA GLN A 246 -22.29 -22.11 -5.64
C GLN A 246 -23.02 -21.92 -6.97
N LYS A 247 -23.55 -23.01 -7.53
CA LYS A 247 -24.43 -22.97 -8.68
C LYS A 247 -25.87 -22.73 -8.24
N ILE A 248 -26.54 -21.80 -8.88
CA ILE A 248 -27.95 -21.49 -8.65
C ILE A 248 -28.71 -21.75 -9.95
N TYR A 249 -29.67 -22.65 -9.88
CA TYR A 249 -30.57 -23.00 -10.96
C TYR A 249 -31.91 -22.30 -10.73
N GLY A 250 -32.32 -21.44 -11.66
CA GLY A 250 -33.52 -20.60 -11.47
C GLY A 250 -33.34 -19.58 -10.32
N MET A 251 -34.42 -18.89 -9.99
CA MET A 251 -34.38 -17.66 -9.20
C MET A 251 -34.06 -17.84 -7.72
N TYR A 252 -34.21 -19.00 -7.11
CA TYR A 252 -34.18 -19.15 -5.65
C TYR A 252 -33.55 -20.44 -5.10
N GLN A 253 -33.07 -21.36 -5.94
CA GLN A 253 -32.64 -22.64 -5.40
C GLN A 253 -31.43 -23.22 -6.13
N VAL A 254 -30.51 -23.76 -5.34
CA VAL A 254 -29.58 -24.79 -5.84
C VAL A 254 -30.42 -26.04 -6.17
N ARG A 255 -30.49 -26.43 -7.43
CA ARG A 255 -31.15 -27.65 -7.86
C ARG A 255 -30.12 -28.63 -8.41
N GLU A 256 -30.36 -29.90 -8.19
CA GLU A 256 -29.55 -30.98 -8.76
C GLU A 256 -29.88 -31.27 -10.25
N ASP A 257 -30.89 -30.62 -10.78
CA ASP A 257 -31.32 -30.80 -12.17
C ASP A 257 -30.40 -30.00 -13.12
N LEU A 258 -29.50 -30.71 -13.75
CA LEU A 258 -28.40 -30.20 -14.56
C LEU A 258 -28.79 -29.65 -15.94
N ASN A 259 -30.07 -29.77 -16.34
CA ASN A 259 -30.52 -29.39 -17.69
C ASN A 259 -31.17 -28.03 -17.80
N ALA A 260 -31.40 -27.33 -16.70
CA ALA A 260 -31.86 -25.95 -16.69
C ALA A 260 -30.66 -25.01 -16.58
N GLY A 261 -30.42 -24.16 -17.56
CA GLY A 261 -29.30 -23.25 -17.60
C GLY A 261 -29.09 -22.50 -16.27
N GLY A 262 -28.19 -23.02 -15.47
CA GLY A 262 -27.89 -22.50 -14.12
C GLY A 262 -26.87 -21.38 -14.19
N GLU A 263 -27.01 -20.39 -13.29
CA GLU A 263 -26.05 -19.32 -13.14
C GLU A 263 -25.10 -19.63 -11.98
N ASN A 264 -23.80 -19.48 -12.21
CA ASN A 264 -22.82 -19.56 -11.14
C ASN A 264 -22.83 -18.28 -10.31
N ARG A 265 -22.89 -18.44 -9.00
CA ARG A 265 -22.72 -17.36 -8.02
C ARG A 265 -21.60 -17.73 -7.06
N PHE A 266 -20.93 -16.73 -6.54
CA PHE A 266 -19.90 -16.90 -5.52
C PHE A 266 -20.21 -16.02 -4.31
N SER A 267 -19.68 -16.39 -3.17
CA SER A 267 -19.84 -15.66 -1.94
C SER A 267 -18.81 -14.52 -1.85
N TRP A 268 -19.30 -13.35 -1.49
CA TRP A 268 -18.48 -12.21 -1.14
C TRP A 268 -19.21 -11.42 -0.05
N LYS A 269 -18.61 -11.35 1.14
CA LYS A 269 -19.18 -10.64 2.31
C LYS A 269 -20.66 -11.02 2.53
N ASP A 270 -20.93 -12.31 2.61
CA ASP A 270 -22.25 -12.91 2.83
C ASP A 270 -23.28 -12.69 1.70
N ASN A 271 -22.85 -12.15 0.57
CA ASN A 271 -23.70 -11.98 -0.60
C ASN A 271 -23.41 -13.02 -1.67
N GLY A 272 -24.46 -13.56 -2.27
CA GLY A 272 -24.37 -14.40 -3.47
C GLY A 272 -24.23 -13.54 -4.73
N ILE A 273 -23.03 -13.36 -5.25
CA ILE A 273 -22.73 -12.52 -6.41
C ILE A 273 -22.73 -13.34 -7.70
N PRO A 274 -23.54 -12.98 -8.73
CA PRO A 274 -23.44 -13.62 -10.04
C PRO A 274 -22.08 -13.44 -10.69
N GLU A 275 -21.48 -14.50 -11.23
CA GLU A 275 -20.15 -14.44 -11.88
C GLU A 275 -20.09 -13.41 -13.02
N LYS A 276 -21.19 -13.21 -13.75
CA LYS A 276 -21.27 -12.20 -14.81
C LYS A 276 -21.10 -10.73 -14.33
N PHE A 277 -21.15 -10.48 -13.02
CA PHE A 277 -20.97 -9.14 -12.45
C PHE A 277 -19.51 -8.76 -12.24
N VAL A 278 -18.60 -9.71 -12.46
CA VAL A 278 -17.18 -9.50 -12.17
C VAL A 278 -16.29 -9.95 -13.32
N ASP A 279 -15.10 -9.38 -13.34
CA ASP A 279 -13.98 -9.87 -14.12
C ASP A 279 -12.97 -10.50 -13.17
N ILE A 280 -12.50 -11.71 -13.51
CA ILE A 280 -11.40 -12.35 -12.80
C ILE A 280 -10.11 -11.62 -13.17
N VAL A 281 -9.30 -11.29 -12.17
CA VAL A 281 -8.06 -10.54 -12.35
C VAL A 281 -6.87 -11.26 -11.72
N ASN A 282 -5.66 -10.95 -12.22
CA ASN A 282 -4.42 -11.38 -11.58
C ASN A 282 -4.08 -10.51 -10.36
N ALA A 283 -2.97 -10.82 -9.71
CA ALA A 283 -2.46 -10.07 -8.56
C ALA A 283 -2.27 -8.56 -8.80
N ASN A 284 -2.11 -8.15 -10.06
CA ASN A 284 -1.95 -6.75 -10.45
C ASN A 284 -3.28 -6.08 -10.83
N GLY A 285 -4.42 -6.73 -10.60
CA GLY A 285 -5.74 -6.22 -11.00
C GLY A 285 -5.99 -6.24 -12.51
N LYS A 286 -5.09 -6.83 -13.31
CA LYS A 286 -5.26 -6.95 -14.76
C LYS A 286 -6.19 -8.12 -15.04
N LYS A 287 -7.22 -7.89 -15.88
CA LYS A 287 -8.15 -8.93 -16.31
C LYS A 287 -7.38 -10.13 -16.85
N VAL A 288 -7.65 -11.29 -16.28
CA VAL A 288 -7.25 -12.57 -16.85
C VAL A 288 -8.30 -12.90 -17.89
N TRP A 289 -7.87 -13.27 -19.09
CA TRP A 289 -8.79 -13.55 -20.18
C TRP A 289 -9.78 -14.62 -19.73
N ASN A 290 -11.05 -14.23 -19.66
CA ASN A 290 -12.13 -15.12 -19.31
C ASN A 290 -12.60 -15.76 -20.63
N SER A 291 -12.04 -16.91 -20.98
CA SER A 291 -12.74 -17.80 -21.89
C SER A 291 -13.99 -18.30 -21.14
N ASP A 292 -15.07 -18.62 -21.82
CA ASP A 292 -16.34 -19.10 -21.26
C ASP A 292 -16.22 -20.31 -20.30
N PHE A 293 -15.00 -20.73 -20.01
CA PHE A 293 -14.63 -21.86 -19.18
C PHE A 293 -13.96 -21.51 -17.84
N ILE A 294 -13.66 -20.23 -17.57
CA ILE A 294 -13.04 -19.84 -16.30
C ILE A 294 -14.13 -19.33 -15.35
N HIS A 295 -14.49 -20.18 -14.40
CA HIS A 295 -15.41 -19.83 -13.32
C HIS A 295 -14.68 -19.21 -12.13
N VAL A 296 -15.36 -18.31 -11.41
CA VAL A 296 -14.90 -17.83 -10.12
C VAL A 296 -14.84 -19.02 -9.15
N LYS A 297 -13.69 -19.20 -8.50
CA LYS A 297 -13.45 -20.24 -7.49
C LYS A 297 -13.15 -19.58 -6.16
N LYS A 298 -13.30 -20.29 -5.06
CA LYS A 298 -12.83 -19.81 -3.75
C LYS A 298 -11.37 -19.37 -3.86
N GLY A 299 -11.07 -18.14 -3.39
CA GLY A 299 -9.78 -17.53 -3.52
C GLY A 299 -9.52 -16.79 -4.85
N SER A 300 -10.44 -16.83 -5.82
CA SER A 300 -10.31 -16.04 -7.05
C SER A 300 -10.29 -14.58 -6.75
N LYS A 301 -9.40 -13.85 -7.42
CA LYS A 301 -9.33 -12.39 -7.38
C LYS A 301 -10.26 -11.82 -8.44
N PHE A 302 -11.06 -10.82 -8.07
CA PHE A 302 -12.05 -10.27 -8.99
C PHE A 302 -12.27 -8.76 -8.78
N VAL A 303 -12.81 -8.11 -9.80
CA VAL A 303 -13.30 -6.73 -9.75
C VAL A 303 -14.71 -6.67 -10.30
N PHE A 304 -15.57 -5.76 -9.81
CA PHE A 304 -16.88 -5.56 -10.38
C PHE A 304 -16.77 -4.86 -11.75
N ASN A 305 -17.42 -5.41 -12.77
CA ASN A 305 -17.31 -4.95 -14.16
C ASN A 305 -18.44 -4.00 -14.61
N ARG A 306 -19.32 -3.59 -13.68
CA ARG A 306 -20.48 -2.75 -13.99
C ARG A 306 -20.82 -1.73 -12.91
N SER A 307 -21.70 -0.82 -13.26
CA SER A 307 -22.39 0.08 -12.32
C SER A 307 -23.74 -0.50 -11.90
N PHE A 308 -24.24 0.01 -10.78
CA PHE A 308 -25.51 -0.38 -10.18
C PHE A 308 -26.33 0.86 -9.86
N THR A 309 -27.65 0.70 -9.72
CA THR A 309 -28.52 1.73 -9.17
C THR A 309 -28.89 1.36 -7.73
N ILE A 310 -28.89 2.31 -6.82
CA ILE A 310 -29.36 2.09 -5.47
C ILE A 310 -30.89 1.95 -5.49
N SER A 311 -31.40 0.79 -5.14
CA SER A 311 -32.84 0.50 -5.09
C SER A 311 -33.46 0.69 -3.71
N LYS A 312 -32.72 0.43 -2.64
CA LYS A 312 -33.17 0.59 -1.24
C LYS A 312 -32.00 1.00 -0.34
N THR A 313 -32.35 1.54 0.84
CA THR A 313 -31.39 1.80 1.91
C THR A 313 -31.90 1.20 3.21
N ALA A 314 -30.98 0.75 4.06
CA ALA A 314 -31.26 0.28 5.41
C ALA A 314 -30.15 0.76 6.34
N THR A 315 -30.44 0.79 7.64
CA THR A 315 -29.45 1.06 8.68
C THR A 315 -29.58 -0.02 9.74
N ASP A 316 -28.46 -0.65 10.04
CA ASP A 316 -28.37 -1.62 11.12
C ASP A 316 -27.18 -1.28 12.02
N SER A 317 -27.44 -1.19 13.33
CA SER A 317 -26.41 -0.90 14.34
C SER A 317 -25.51 0.30 14.00
N GLY A 318 -26.10 1.37 13.40
CA GLY A 318 -25.38 2.57 12.96
C GLY A 318 -24.65 2.44 11.61
N THR A 319 -24.62 1.26 11.01
CA THR A 319 -24.04 1.01 9.69
C THR A 319 -25.10 1.17 8.60
N LYS A 320 -24.79 1.98 7.59
CA LYS A 320 -25.70 2.22 6.47
C LYS A 320 -25.42 1.25 5.30
N TYR A 321 -26.46 0.55 4.90
CA TYR A 321 -26.45 -0.42 3.80
C TYR A 321 -27.26 0.08 2.62
N TYR A 322 -26.87 -0.34 1.45
CA TYR A 322 -27.53 0.01 0.17
C TYR A 322 -27.79 -1.25 -0.64
N GLN A 323 -29.02 -1.45 -1.08
CA GLN A 323 -29.34 -2.51 -2.01
C GLN A 323 -29.02 -2.05 -3.42
N LEU A 324 -28.16 -2.79 -4.10
CA LEU A 324 -27.72 -2.52 -5.46
C LEU A 324 -28.53 -3.33 -6.46
N ASP A 325 -28.97 -2.65 -7.53
CA ASP A 325 -29.74 -3.21 -8.64
C ASP A 325 -28.93 -3.08 -9.93
N ALA A 326 -28.72 -4.21 -10.60
CA ALA A 326 -28.07 -4.28 -11.90
C ALA A 326 -29.03 -4.06 -13.10
N GLY A 327 -30.32 -3.86 -12.84
CA GLY A 327 -31.36 -3.74 -13.89
C GLY A 327 -31.73 -5.08 -14.53
N LEU A 328 -31.49 -6.21 -13.85
CA LEU A 328 -31.72 -7.58 -14.38
C LEU A 328 -32.82 -8.34 -13.63
N GLY A 329 -33.56 -7.67 -12.75
CA GLY A 329 -34.61 -8.25 -11.90
C GLY A 329 -34.24 -8.39 -10.44
N ASP A 330 -35.19 -8.80 -9.60
CA ASP A 330 -35.04 -8.79 -8.16
C ASP A 330 -33.96 -9.78 -7.64
N ASP A 331 -33.76 -10.88 -8.34
CA ASP A 331 -32.76 -11.88 -7.99
C ASP A 331 -31.31 -11.42 -8.15
N TYR A 332 -31.11 -10.31 -8.83
CA TYR A 332 -29.81 -9.71 -9.10
C TYR A 332 -29.50 -8.52 -8.17
N LYS A 333 -30.32 -8.36 -7.12
CA LYS A 333 -30.12 -7.33 -6.10
C LYS A 333 -29.37 -7.90 -4.90
N PHE A 334 -28.45 -7.13 -4.36
CA PHE A 334 -27.69 -7.50 -3.17
C PHE A 334 -27.33 -6.26 -2.34
N TRP A 335 -27.02 -6.47 -1.06
CA TRP A 335 -26.75 -5.40 -0.12
C TRP A 335 -25.25 -5.16 0.05
N VAL A 336 -24.85 -3.90 0.10
CA VAL A 336 -23.46 -3.49 0.30
C VAL A 336 -23.39 -2.34 1.29
N VAL A 337 -22.38 -2.34 2.14
CA VAL A 337 -22.07 -1.22 3.05
C VAL A 337 -21.63 -0.01 2.24
N GLY A 338 -22.09 1.18 2.63
CA GLY A 338 -21.84 2.43 1.90
C GLY A 338 -20.35 2.77 1.72
N THR A 339 -19.48 2.25 2.58
CA THR A 339 -18.03 2.44 2.48
C THR A 339 -17.39 1.84 1.22
N TYR A 340 -18.11 0.95 0.52
CA TYR A 340 -17.65 0.37 -0.74
C TYR A 340 -18.23 1.07 -1.98
N LEU A 341 -19.08 2.08 -1.80
CA LEU A 341 -19.83 2.69 -2.90
C LEU A 341 -19.35 4.10 -3.21
N TYR A 342 -19.26 4.39 -4.49
CA TYR A 342 -19.12 5.75 -4.98
C TYR A 342 -20.12 6.06 -6.07
N LYS A 343 -20.59 7.30 -6.05
CA LYS A 343 -21.53 7.83 -7.05
C LYS A 343 -20.78 8.14 -8.35
N ILE A 344 -21.35 7.75 -9.48
CA ILE A 344 -20.87 8.06 -10.83
C ILE A 344 -21.80 9.03 -11.54
#